data_98ad87e0106e8eb4c7c351894eb28265
#
_entry.id   98ad87e0106e8eb4c7c351894eb28265
#
_cell.length_a   1.000
_cell.length_b   1.000
_cell.length_c   1.000
_cell.angle_alpha   90.00
_cell.angle_beta   90.00
_cell.angle_gamma   90.00
#
_symmetry.space_group_name_H-M   'P 1'
#
loop_
_entity.id
_entity.type
_entity.pdbx_description
1 polymer ?
#
loop_
_entity_poly.entity_id
_entity_poly.type
_entity_poly.pdbx_seq_one_letter_code
_entity_poly.pdbx_strand_id
1 'polypeptide(L)'
;MSKRILVTGASSGFGRLAAQALAAAGHTVYASMRDTAGRNAGVAQEMADLAGKQQLALHALELDVQSQASADAAVASIVAQAGGLDVVVHNAGHMVFGPAEAFTAEQLAQVYDINVLGTQRVNRAALPQLRAQQQGLLVWVSSSSSAGGTPPYLGPYFAAKAAMDALAVQYARELARWGIETSIIVPGAFTKGTNHFAHAGTPDDAARAAAYEAGPYAGFGEQVQQAFAHLVPDDADVAEVAQAIVQVVDTPFGKRPFRVHIDPAGDGADVGFAVLDRLRAEMLHRVGLDDLLAPRVVE
;
A
#
# COMPACT_ATOMS: atom_id res chain seq x y z
N MET A 1 -2.16 -0.89 -23.75
CA MET A 1 -3.51 -1.48 -23.64
C MET A 1 -4.10 -1.10 -22.29
N SER A 2 -5.40 -0.78 -22.23
CA SER A 2 -6.11 -0.52 -20.97
C SER A 2 -6.09 -1.77 -20.08
N LYS A 3 -5.88 -1.58 -18.78
CA LYS A 3 -5.87 -2.64 -17.75
C LYS A 3 -7.02 -2.43 -16.78
N ARG A 4 -7.48 -3.52 -16.17
CA ARG A 4 -8.52 -3.54 -15.14
C ARG A 4 -7.84 -3.60 -13.78
N ILE A 5 -7.99 -2.54 -12.99
CA ILE A 5 -7.17 -2.29 -11.82
C ILE A 5 -8.05 -2.14 -10.57
N LEU A 6 -7.78 -2.91 -9.54
CA LEU A 6 -8.34 -2.73 -8.21
C LEU A 6 -7.34 -1.91 -7.36
N VAL A 7 -7.77 -0.78 -6.83
CA VAL A 7 -6.99 0.02 -5.85
C VAL A 7 -7.68 -0.05 -4.49
N THR A 8 -7.01 -0.59 -3.48
CA THR A 8 -7.57 -0.67 -2.13
C THR A 8 -7.31 0.61 -1.33
N GLY A 9 -8.28 1.02 -0.49
CA GLY A 9 -8.14 2.21 0.36
C GLY A 9 -8.06 3.52 -0.43
N ALA A 10 -8.90 3.68 -1.46
CA ALA A 10 -8.88 4.81 -2.38
C ALA A 10 -9.74 6.01 -1.91
N SER A 11 -10.21 6.03 -0.67
CA SER A 11 -11.01 7.17 -0.16
C SER A 11 -10.18 8.44 0.04
N SER A 12 -8.86 8.34 0.23
CA SER A 12 -7.97 9.48 0.48
C SER A 12 -6.51 9.16 0.13
N GLY A 13 -5.61 10.13 0.29
CA GLY A 13 -4.15 9.96 0.21
C GLY A 13 -3.68 9.31 -1.09
N PHE A 14 -2.63 8.51 -0.99
CA PHE A 14 -2.01 7.85 -2.15
C PHE A 14 -2.97 6.99 -2.96
N GLY A 15 -3.91 6.28 -2.29
CA GLY A 15 -4.88 5.43 -2.99
C GLY A 15 -5.83 6.22 -3.89
N ARG A 16 -6.32 7.38 -3.41
CA ARG A 16 -7.17 8.28 -4.21
C ARG A 16 -6.39 8.87 -5.39
N LEU A 17 -5.19 9.37 -5.14
CA LEU A 17 -4.33 9.93 -6.18
C LEU A 17 -3.96 8.89 -7.23
N ALA A 18 -3.58 7.68 -6.80
CA ALA A 18 -3.25 6.57 -7.70
C ALA A 18 -4.45 6.15 -8.55
N ALA A 19 -5.65 6.04 -7.95
CA ALA A 19 -6.85 5.67 -8.69
C ALA A 19 -7.20 6.70 -9.78
N GLN A 20 -7.09 7.99 -9.46
CA GLN A 20 -7.34 9.07 -10.42
C GLN A 20 -6.28 9.11 -11.53
N ALA A 21 -4.99 8.98 -11.17
CA ALA A 21 -3.88 9.00 -12.13
C ALA A 21 -3.93 7.80 -13.10
N LEU A 22 -4.23 6.59 -12.58
CA LEU A 22 -4.39 5.40 -13.39
C LEU A 22 -5.58 5.50 -14.36
N ALA A 23 -6.71 6.08 -13.91
CA ALA A 23 -7.85 6.30 -14.78
C ALA A 23 -7.55 7.35 -15.86
N ALA A 24 -6.83 8.44 -15.51
CA ALA A 24 -6.36 9.44 -16.46
C ALA A 24 -5.35 8.88 -17.49
N ALA A 25 -4.59 7.84 -17.11
CA ALA A 25 -3.71 7.10 -18.01
C ALA A 25 -4.47 6.13 -18.96
N GLY A 26 -5.81 6.08 -18.86
CA GLY A 26 -6.66 5.29 -19.77
C GLY A 26 -6.94 3.87 -19.31
N HIS A 27 -6.73 3.55 -18.03
CA HIS A 27 -7.09 2.28 -17.45
C HIS A 27 -8.53 2.28 -16.90
N THR A 28 -9.11 1.08 -16.76
CA THR A 28 -10.37 0.88 -16.03
C THR A 28 -10.05 0.65 -14.56
N VAL A 29 -10.42 1.57 -13.68
CA VAL A 29 -10.01 1.58 -12.28
C VAL A 29 -11.21 1.43 -11.35
N TYR A 30 -11.11 0.47 -10.44
CA TYR A 30 -12.03 0.25 -9.34
C TYR A 30 -11.38 0.79 -8.06
N ALA A 31 -11.76 2.01 -7.70
CA ALA A 31 -11.29 2.73 -6.52
C ALA A 31 -12.07 2.25 -5.30
N SER A 32 -11.50 1.30 -4.55
CA SER A 32 -12.26 0.69 -3.47
C SER A 32 -12.06 1.35 -2.13
N MET A 33 -13.15 1.41 -1.38
CA MET A 33 -13.23 1.91 -0.02
C MET A 33 -14.38 1.25 0.73
N ARG A 34 -14.32 1.23 2.05
CA ARG A 34 -15.42 0.72 2.88
C ARG A 34 -16.53 1.75 3.02
N ASP A 35 -17.76 1.29 3.30
CA ASP A 35 -18.90 2.13 3.64
C ASP A 35 -19.18 3.23 2.59
N THR A 36 -19.29 2.81 1.34
CA THR A 36 -19.54 3.69 0.18
C THR A 36 -20.94 4.30 0.19
N ALA A 37 -21.90 3.70 0.89
CA ALA A 37 -23.24 4.23 1.06
C ALA A 37 -23.40 5.11 2.31
N GLY A 38 -22.43 5.08 3.22
CA GLY A 38 -22.44 5.84 4.48
C GLY A 38 -21.29 6.85 4.54
N ARG A 39 -20.27 6.58 5.38
CA ARG A 39 -19.16 7.50 5.65
C ARG A 39 -18.44 7.99 4.41
N ASN A 40 -18.25 7.14 3.40
CA ASN A 40 -17.54 7.46 2.17
C ASN A 40 -18.47 7.77 0.97
N ALA A 41 -19.79 7.96 1.19
CA ALA A 41 -20.73 8.26 0.11
C ALA A 41 -20.37 9.55 -0.65
N GLY A 42 -19.93 10.58 0.06
CA GLY A 42 -19.47 11.84 -0.55
C GLY A 42 -18.24 11.63 -1.45
N VAL A 43 -17.27 10.84 -1.00
CA VAL A 43 -16.07 10.51 -1.79
C VAL A 43 -16.42 9.69 -3.02
N ALA A 44 -17.31 8.71 -2.88
CA ALA A 44 -17.79 7.91 -4.02
C ALA A 44 -18.49 8.77 -5.07
N GLN A 45 -19.31 9.75 -4.62
CA GLN A 45 -19.98 10.70 -5.53
C GLN A 45 -18.97 11.63 -6.22
N GLU A 46 -17.99 12.19 -5.47
CA GLU A 46 -16.91 13.00 -6.06
C GLU A 46 -16.13 12.26 -7.14
N MET A 47 -15.85 10.97 -6.93
CA MET A 47 -15.18 10.13 -7.94
C MET A 47 -16.06 9.92 -9.17
N ALA A 48 -17.37 9.69 -8.98
CA ALA A 48 -18.31 9.54 -10.08
C ALA A 48 -18.44 10.85 -10.89
N ASP A 49 -18.49 11.99 -10.22
CA ASP A 49 -18.55 13.31 -10.85
C ASP A 49 -17.27 13.59 -11.65
N LEU A 50 -16.10 13.28 -11.10
CA LEU A 50 -14.81 13.39 -11.79
C LEU A 50 -14.78 12.50 -13.03
N ALA A 51 -15.18 11.23 -12.87
CA ALA A 51 -15.25 10.27 -13.97
C ALA A 51 -16.15 10.77 -15.11
N GLY A 52 -17.34 11.30 -14.77
CA GLY A 52 -18.26 11.86 -15.75
C GLY A 52 -17.71 13.11 -16.47
N LYS A 53 -17.13 14.05 -15.71
CA LYS A 53 -16.56 15.29 -16.25
C LYS A 53 -15.37 15.05 -17.20
N GLN A 54 -14.53 14.09 -16.89
CA GLN A 54 -13.29 13.80 -17.61
C GLN A 54 -13.40 12.57 -18.52
N GLN A 55 -14.57 11.92 -18.57
CA GLN A 55 -14.81 10.69 -19.35
C GLN A 55 -13.84 9.56 -18.99
N LEU A 56 -13.56 9.40 -17.68
CA LEU A 56 -12.65 8.37 -17.14
C LEU A 56 -13.41 7.07 -16.82
N ALA A 57 -12.75 5.94 -17.04
CA ALA A 57 -13.23 4.64 -16.55
C ALA A 57 -12.82 4.45 -15.07
N LEU A 58 -13.37 5.27 -14.19
CA LEU A 58 -13.12 5.30 -12.74
C LEU A 58 -14.41 4.97 -11.99
N HIS A 59 -14.39 3.90 -11.21
CA HIS A 59 -15.56 3.37 -10.52
C HIS A 59 -15.29 3.28 -9.01
N ALA A 60 -16.14 3.88 -8.19
CA ALA A 60 -16.12 3.62 -6.75
C ALA A 60 -16.63 2.20 -6.47
N LEU A 61 -15.99 1.48 -5.57
CA LEU A 61 -16.32 0.09 -5.24
C LEU A 61 -16.31 -0.12 -3.72
N GLU A 62 -17.33 -0.82 -3.20
CA GLU A 62 -17.33 -1.24 -1.81
C GLU A 62 -16.30 -2.34 -1.58
N LEU A 63 -15.36 -2.10 -0.66
CA LEU A 63 -14.44 -3.11 -0.17
C LEU A 63 -13.91 -2.73 1.21
N ASP A 64 -14.20 -3.56 2.20
CA ASP A 64 -13.55 -3.54 3.50
C ASP A 64 -12.48 -4.63 3.56
N VAL A 65 -11.21 -4.24 3.64
CA VAL A 65 -10.08 -5.16 3.71
C VAL A 65 -10.05 -6.02 4.98
N GLN A 66 -10.85 -5.68 5.99
CA GLN A 66 -11.02 -6.47 7.21
C GLN A 66 -12.06 -7.59 7.05
N SER A 67 -12.75 -7.68 5.91
CA SER A 67 -13.76 -8.69 5.61
C SER A 67 -13.40 -9.51 4.38
N GLN A 68 -13.20 -10.83 4.54
CA GLN A 68 -12.98 -11.74 3.40
C GLN A 68 -14.18 -11.71 2.44
N ALA A 69 -15.41 -11.74 2.97
CA ALA A 69 -16.62 -11.71 2.14
C ALA A 69 -16.72 -10.43 1.31
N SER A 70 -16.31 -9.27 1.87
CA SER A 70 -16.26 -8.01 1.14
C SER A 70 -15.21 -8.05 0.02
N ALA A 71 -14.03 -8.60 0.28
CA ALA A 71 -12.98 -8.76 -0.73
C ALA A 71 -13.42 -9.70 -1.87
N ASP A 72 -14.05 -10.82 -1.52
CA ASP A 72 -14.56 -11.79 -2.50
C ASP A 72 -15.65 -11.16 -3.38
N ALA A 73 -16.60 -10.45 -2.79
CA ALA A 73 -17.68 -9.76 -3.51
C ALA A 73 -17.14 -8.66 -4.43
N ALA A 74 -16.17 -7.89 -3.97
CA ALA A 74 -15.55 -6.83 -4.77
C ALA A 74 -14.84 -7.39 -6.01
N VAL A 75 -14.01 -8.42 -5.85
CA VAL A 75 -13.31 -9.06 -6.98
C VAL A 75 -14.31 -9.73 -7.94
N ALA A 76 -15.31 -10.45 -7.42
CA ALA A 76 -16.35 -11.06 -8.25
C ALA A 76 -17.11 -10.00 -9.08
N SER A 77 -17.43 -8.85 -8.48
CA SER A 77 -18.06 -7.74 -9.18
C SER A 77 -17.19 -7.19 -10.33
N ILE A 78 -15.88 -6.99 -10.09
CA ILE A 78 -14.95 -6.56 -11.13
C ILE A 78 -14.91 -7.55 -12.28
N VAL A 79 -14.74 -8.83 -11.98
CA VAL A 79 -14.66 -9.89 -13.00
C VAL A 79 -15.95 -9.98 -13.81
N ALA A 80 -17.12 -9.86 -13.16
CA ALA A 80 -18.41 -9.87 -13.84
C ALA A 80 -18.62 -8.67 -14.78
N GLN A 81 -18.18 -7.47 -14.36
CA GLN A 81 -18.35 -6.24 -15.11
C GLN A 81 -17.32 -6.06 -16.24
N ALA A 82 -16.05 -6.39 -15.98
CA ALA A 82 -14.95 -6.11 -16.87
C ALA A 82 -14.38 -7.37 -17.57
N GLY A 83 -14.86 -8.55 -17.25
CA GLY A 83 -14.38 -9.81 -17.83
C GLY A 83 -13.03 -10.29 -17.29
N GLY A 84 -12.52 -9.69 -16.21
CA GLY A 84 -11.25 -10.10 -15.57
C GLY A 84 -10.65 -9.01 -14.69
N LEU A 85 -9.44 -9.27 -14.17
CA LEU A 85 -8.67 -8.38 -13.33
C LEU A 85 -7.20 -8.47 -13.74
N ASP A 86 -6.50 -7.35 -13.92
CA ASP A 86 -5.11 -7.35 -14.37
C ASP A 86 -4.13 -6.92 -13.28
N VAL A 87 -4.55 -5.97 -12.44
CA VAL A 87 -3.70 -5.35 -11.41
C VAL A 87 -4.43 -5.20 -10.10
N VAL A 88 -3.76 -5.53 -9.01
CA VAL A 88 -4.20 -5.19 -7.65
C VAL A 88 -3.18 -4.23 -7.04
N VAL A 89 -3.64 -3.07 -6.58
CA VAL A 89 -2.83 -2.10 -5.82
C VAL A 89 -3.22 -2.21 -4.34
N HIS A 90 -2.36 -2.84 -3.55
CA HIS A 90 -2.47 -2.92 -2.10
C HIS A 90 -2.01 -1.60 -1.48
N ASN A 91 -2.95 -0.68 -1.30
CA ASN A 91 -2.68 0.62 -0.70
C ASN A 91 -3.39 0.82 0.64
N ALA A 92 -4.50 0.12 0.89
CA ALA A 92 -5.22 0.24 2.16
C ALA A 92 -4.28 0.06 3.36
N GLY A 93 -4.33 0.99 4.29
CA GLY A 93 -3.49 0.98 5.47
C GLY A 93 -3.99 1.95 6.53
N HIS A 94 -3.53 1.77 7.75
CA HIS A 94 -3.83 2.62 8.88
C HIS A 94 -2.57 2.87 9.70
N MET A 95 -2.36 4.14 10.06
CA MET A 95 -1.24 4.58 10.88
C MET A 95 -1.72 4.86 12.31
N VAL A 96 -0.87 4.61 13.28
CA VAL A 96 -1.07 4.99 14.68
C VAL A 96 0.16 5.76 15.16
N PHE A 97 -0.03 6.67 16.11
CA PHE A 97 1.02 7.54 16.63
C PHE A 97 0.93 7.67 18.15
N GLY A 98 2.03 7.39 18.84
CA GLY A 98 2.15 7.48 20.28
C GLY A 98 3.21 6.51 20.84
N PRO A 99 3.49 6.56 22.16
CA PRO A 99 4.44 5.65 22.79
C PRO A 99 3.97 4.20 22.67
N ALA A 100 4.88 3.33 22.22
CA ALA A 100 4.55 1.94 21.89
C ALA A 100 3.94 1.16 23.09
N GLU A 101 4.40 1.44 24.32
CA GLU A 101 3.90 0.80 25.55
C GLU A 101 2.42 1.11 25.83
N ALA A 102 1.94 2.27 25.37
CA ALA A 102 0.56 2.70 25.61
C ALA A 102 -0.45 2.10 24.63
N PHE A 103 0.00 1.45 23.56
CA PHE A 103 -0.88 0.66 22.69
C PHE A 103 -1.13 -0.72 23.31
N THR A 104 -2.40 -1.12 23.35
CA THR A 104 -2.75 -2.49 23.78
C THR A 104 -2.37 -3.53 22.72
N ALA A 105 -2.27 -4.79 23.11
CA ALA A 105 -2.02 -5.89 22.17
C ALA A 105 -3.14 -5.98 21.11
N GLU A 106 -4.38 -5.66 21.49
CA GLU A 106 -5.54 -5.64 20.60
C GLU A 106 -5.42 -4.52 19.56
N GLN A 107 -4.93 -3.36 19.94
CA GLN A 107 -4.64 -2.27 18.98
C GLN A 107 -3.54 -2.66 18.00
N LEU A 108 -2.46 -3.31 18.46
CA LEU A 108 -1.44 -3.85 17.57
C LEU A 108 -2.04 -4.86 16.59
N ALA A 109 -2.87 -5.78 17.08
CA ALA A 109 -3.57 -6.76 16.26
C ALA A 109 -4.47 -6.06 15.21
N GLN A 110 -5.16 -4.98 15.58
CA GLN A 110 -6.00 -4.20 14.66
C GLN A 110 -5.16 -3.50 13.56
N VAL A 111 -4.03 -2.90 13.92
CA VAL A 111 -3.11 -2.30 12.93
C VAL A 111 -2.60 -3.37 11.96
N TYR A 112 -2.26 -4.54 12.49
CA TYR A 112 -1.83 -5.68 11.70
C TYR A 112 -2.95 -6.22 10.82
N ASP A 113 -4.19 -6.28 11.32
CA ASP A 113 -5.36 -6.76 10.59
C ASP A 113 -5.63 -5.92 9.34
N ILE A 114 -5.52 -4.60 9.44
CA ILE A 114 -5.71 -3.69 8.30
C ILE A 114 -4.53 -3.77 7.32
N ASN A 115 -3.30 -3.58 7.82
CA ASN A 115 -2.12 -3.37 6.97
C ASN A 115 -1.57 -4.68 6.38
N VAL A 116 -1.75 -5.82 7.05
CA VAL A 116 -1.17 -7.11 6.65
C VAL A 116 -2.27 -8.10 6.25
N LEU A 117 -3.19 -8.44 7.17
CA LEU A 117 -4.23 -9.43 6.88
C LEU A 117 -5.23 -8.91 5.84
N GLY A 118 -5.41 -7.60 5.74
CA GLY A 118 -6.20 -6.98 4.67
C GLY A 118 -5.63 -7.31 3.28
N THR A 119 -4.30 -7.22 3.09
CA THR A 119 -3.67 -7.61 1.83
C THR A 119 -3.84 -9.10 1.54
N GLN A 120 -3.75 -9.94 2.58
CA GLN A 120 -3.98 -11.38 2.47
C GLN A 120 -5.39 -11.72 2.00
N ARG A 121 -6.42 -11.06 2.57
CA ARG A 121 -7.81 -11.28 2.16
C ARG A 121 -8.05 -10.90 0.69
N VAL A 122 -7.51 -9.75 0.27
CA VAL A 122 -7.63 -9.30 -1.12
C VAL A 122 -6.88 -10.24 -2.07
N ASN A 123 -5.67 -10.71 -1.70
CA ASN A 123 -4.95 -11.71 -2.49
C ASN A 123 -5.73 -13.02 -2.61
N ARG A 124 -6.33 -13.52 -1.53
CA ARG A 124 -7.16 -14.73 -1.59
C ARG A 124 -8.34 -14.60 -2.53
N ALA A 125 -8.93 -13.42 -2.65
CA ALA A 125 -10.00 -13.13 -3.59
C ALA A 125 -9.48 -13.00 -5.05
N ALA A 126 -8.39 -12.28 -5.27
CA ALA A 126 -7.90 -11.89 -6.60
C ALA A 126 -7.04 -12.99 -7.28
N LEU A 127 -6.19 -13.70 -6.53
CA LEU A 127 -5.23 -14.64 -7.10
C LEU A 127 -5.84 -15.81 -7.88
N PRO A 128 -6.99 -16.39 -7.53
CA PRO A 128 -7.62 -17.40 -8.38
C PRO A 128 -7.84 -16.90 -9.82
N GLN A 129 -8.31 -15.66 -9.98
CA GLN A 129 -8.52 -15.05 -11.29
C GLN A 129 -7.19 -14.78 -12.01
N LEU A 130 -6.20 -14.18 -11.33
CA LEU A 130 -4.91 -13.89 -11.92
C LEU A 130 -4.17 -15.16 -12.36
N ARG A 131 -4.23 -16.23 -11.55
CA ARG A 131 -3.66 -17.54 -11.91
C ARG A 131 -4.35 -18.19 -13.09
N ALA A 132 -5.66 -18.08 -13.17
CA ALA A 132 -6.42 -18.59 -14.32
C ALA A 132 -6.04 -17.85 -15.62
N GLN A 133 -5.72 -16.56 -15.54
CA GLN A 133 -5.23 -15.74 -16.64
C GLN A 133 -3.74 -16.01 -16.97
N GLN A 134 -2.99 -16.64 -16.06
CA GLN A 134 -1.53 -16.81 -16.13
C GLN A 134 -0.77 -15.48 -16.34
N GLN A 135 -1.37 -14.40 -15.90
CA GLN A 135 -0.84 -13.05 -16.01
C GLN A 135 -1.49 -12.15 -14.96
N GLY A 136 -0.71 -11.27 -14.36
CA GLY A 136 -1.20 -10.29 -13.41
C GLY A 136 -0.08 -9.44 -12.83
N LEU A 137 -0.47 -8.43 -12.06
CA LEU A 137 0.46 -7.58 -11.31
C LEU A 137 -0.10 -7.28 -9.93
N LEU A 138 0.71 -7.52 -8.90
CA LEU A 138 0.48 -7.03 -7.55
C LEU A 138 1.40 -5.83 -7.29
N VAL A 139 0.82 -4.67 -7.04
CA VAL A 139 1.52 -3.47 -6.59
C VAL A 139 1.29 -3.30 -5.11
N TRP A 140 2.35 -3.20 -4.31
CA TRP A 140 2.28 -3.06 -2.86
C TRP A 140 2.79 -1.68 -2.44
N VAL A 141 1.95 -0.90 -1.81
CA VAL A 141 2.37 0.39 -1.22
C VAL A 141 2.94 0.12 0.17
N SER A 142 4.25 -0.11 0.21
CA SER A 142 5.03 -0.36 1.42
C SER A 142 5.34 0.95 2.16
N SER A 143 6.51 1.06 2.75
CA SER A 143 6.99 2.26 3.43
C SER A 143 8.52 2.20 3.54
N SER A 144 9.18 3.34 3.49
CA SER A 144 10.61 3.47 3.80
C SER A 144 10.96 2.94 5.19
N SER A 145 10.02 3.05 6.13
CA SER A 145 10.19 2.53 7.50
C SER A 145 10.44 1.03 7.61
N SER A 146 10.21 0.27 6.53
CA SER A 146 10.46 -1.18 6.53
C SER A 146 11.96 -1.54 6.41
N ALA A 147 12.83 -0.59 6.02
CA ALA A 147 14.28 -0.79 5.94
C ALA A 147 15.11 0.49 6.14
N GLY A 148 14.46 1.64 6.33
CA GLY A 148 15.11 2.94 6.53
C GLY A 148 15.09 3.43 7.97
N GLY A 149 15.24 4.74 8.14
CA GLY A 149 15.17 5.40 9.45
C GLY A 149 13.79 5.24 10.10
N THR A 150 13.79 4.94 11.39
CA THR A 150 12.57 4.66 12.16
C THR A 150 12.50 5.51 13.40
N PRO A 151 11.94 6.74 13.32
CA PRO A 151 11.74 7.56 14.51
C PRO A 151 10.76 6.91 15.48
N PRO A 152 10.85 7.21 16.80
CA PRO A 152 9.94 6.65 17.80
C PRO A 152 8.49 7.13 17.62
N TYR A 153 7.56 6.54 18.39
CA TYR A 153 6.12 6.79 18.41
C TYR A 153 5.32 6.24 17.22
N LEU A 154 5.96 5.51 16.31
CA LEU A 154 5.33 4.84 15.17
C LEU A 154 5.50 3.32 15.18
N GLY A 155 5.96 2.75 16.30
CA GLY A 155 6.36 1.35 16.42
C GLY A 155 5.33 0.34 15.88
N PRO A 156 4.05 0.32 16.29
CA PRO A 156 3.06 -0.63 15.79
C PRO A 156 2.82 -0.54 14.28
N TYR A 157 2.83 0.69 13.73
CA TYR A 157 2.67 0.92 12.31
C TYR A 157 3.89 0.42 11.51
N PHE A 158 5.10 0.74 11.96
CA PHE A 158 6.33 0.31 11.29
C PHE A 158 6.47 -1.23 11.31
N ALA A 159 6.12 -1.87 12.43
CA ALA A 159 6.10 -3.33 12.50
C ALA A 159 5.13 -3.95 11.48
N ALA A 160 3.93 -3.39 11.34
CA ALA A 160 2.95 -3.87 10.36
C ALA A 160 3.42 -3.63 8.91
N LYS A 161 4.04 -2.48 8.60
CA LYS A 161 4.60 -2.21 7.27
C LYS A 161 5.77 -3.13 6.93
N ALA A 162 6.66 -3.42 7.87
CA ALA A 162 7.73 -4.39 7.68
C ALA A 162 7.18 -5.81 7.42
N ALA A 163 6.14 -6.21 8.15
CA ALA A 163 5.49 -7.51 7.93
C ALA A 163 4.81 -7.58 6.56
N MET A 164 4.15 -6.50 6.12
CA MET A 164 3.54 -6.43 4.79
C MET A 164 4.60 -6.50 3.68
N ASP A 165 5.74 -5.82 3.82
CA ASP A 165 6.86 -5.87 2.86
C ASP A 165 7.43 -7.29 2.76
N ALA A 166 7.67 -7.93 3.90
CA ALA A 166 8.13 -9.33 3.93
C ALA A 166 7.15 -10.28 3.23
N LEU A 167 5.84 -10.08 3.42
CA LEU A 167 4.80 -10.86 2.74
C LEU A 167 4.81 -10.61 1.23
N ALA A 168 4.96 -9.35 0.79
CA ALA A 168 5.06 -9.00 -0.63
C ALA A 168 6.23 -9.70 -1.33
N VAL A 169 7.38 -9.77 -0.65
CA VAL A 169 8.57 -10.49 -1.16
C VAL A 169 8.28 -11.99 -1.33
N GLN A 170 7.57 -12.63 -0.39
CA GLN A 170 7.21 -14.05 -0.53
C GLN A 170 6.24 -14.27 -1.68
N TYR A 171 5.19 -13.46 -1.77
CA TYR A 171 4.25 -13.53 -2.89
C TYR A 171 4.95 -13.37 -4.25
N ALA A 172 5.92 -12.49 -4.37
CA ALA A 172 6.68 -12.32 -5.61
C ALA A 172 7.33 -13.65 -6.06
N ARG A 173 7.86 -14.44 -5.12
CA ARG A 173 8.52 -15.72 -5.41
C ARG A 173 7.49 -16.83 -5.68
N GLU A 174 6.46 -16.93 -4.87
CA GLU A 174 5.43 -17.96 -5.01
C GLU A 174 4.58 -17.80 -6.28
N LEU A 175 4.47 -16.57 -6.79
CA LEU A 175 3.65 -16.24 -7.96
C LEU A 175 4.44 -16.17 -9.28
N ALA A 176 5.78 -16.20 -9.22
CA ALA A 176 6.62 -16.08 -10.41
C ALA A 176 6.29 -17.11 -11.51
N ARG A 177 6.11 -18.37 -11.13
CA ARG A 177 5.76 -19.45 -12.07
C ARG A 177 4.34 -19.35 -12.64
N TRP A 178 3.47 -18.54 -12.02
CA TRP A 178 2.13 -18.25 -12.51
C TRP A 178 2.07 -17.06 -13.49
N GLY A 179 3.23 -16.46 -13.80
CA GLY A 179 3.28 -15.25 -14.62
C GLY A 179 2.68 -14.01 -13.95
N ILE A 180 2.64 -13.98 -12.62
CA ILE A 180 2.14 -12.83 -11.86
C ILE A 180 3.33 -12.06 -11.31
N GLU A 181 3.45 -10.79 -11.71
CA GLU A 181 4.51 -9.88 -11.27
C GLU A 181 4.19 -9.23 -9.94
N THR A 182 5.22 -8.79 -9.27
CA THR A 182 5.15 -7.97 -8.04
C THR A 182 6.03 -6.75 -8.19
N SER A 183 5.49 -5.59 -7.86
CA SER A 183 6.26 -4.35 -7.67
C SER A 183 5.91 -3.73 -6.32
N ILE A 184 6.94 -3.32 -5.58
CA ILE A 184 6.80 -2.72 -4.25
C ILE A 184 7.14 -1.24 -4.35
N ILE A 185 6.15 -0.39 -4.13
CA ILE A 185 6.31 1.05 -4.05
C ILE A 185 6.68 1.40 -2.62
N VAL A 186 7.74 2.16 -2.44
CA VAL A 186 8.29 2.51 -1.12
C VAL A 186 8.24 4.03 -0.95
N PRO A 187 7.10 4.57 -0.49
CA PRO A 187 7.04 5.98 -0.13
C PRO A 187 7.86 6.26 1.12
N GLY A 188 8.58 7.38 1.12
CA GLY A 188 9.15 7.99 2.31
C GLY A 188 8.12 8.82 3.07
N ALA A 189 8.60 9.72 3.91
CA ALA A 189 7.75 10.63 4.67
C ALA A 189 7.19 11.75 3.77
N PHE A 190 5.89 12.00 3.91
CA PHE A 190 5.18 13.15 3.33
C PHE A 190 4.37 13.83 4.43
N THR A 191 4.62 15.10 4.67
CA THR A 191 3.93 15.90 5.71
C THR A 191 2.74 16.66 5.18
N LYS A 192 2.62 16.79 3.86
CA LYS A 192 1.52 17.48 3.17
C LYS A 192 0.87 16.53 2.14
N GLY A 193 -0.38 16.78 1.79
CA GLY A 193 -1.09 16.01 0.73
C GLY A 193 -1.55 14.60 1.12
N THR A 194 -1.26 14.16 2.35
CA THR A 194 -1.81 12.92 2.93
C THR A 194 -2.52 13.22 4.24
N ASN A 195 -3.43 12.32 4.64
CA ASN A 195 -4.14 12.42 5.91
C ASN A 195 -3.53 11.52 7.00
N HIS A 196 -2.30 11.01 6.81
CA HIS A 196 -1.71 10.00 7.67
C HIS A 196 -1.65 10.44 9.13
N PHE A 197 -1.03 11.58 9.43
CA PHE A 197 -0.95 12.10 10.79
C PHE A 197 -2.29 12.59 11.32
N ALA A 198 -3.09 13.26 10.49
CA ALA A 198 -4.40 13.79 10.90
C ALA A 198 -5.40 12.70 11.29
N HIS A 199 -5.27 11.51 10.71
CA HIS A 199 -6.13 10.36 10.98
C HIS A 199 -5.40 9.21 11.68
N ALA A 200 -4.21 9.46 12.23
CA ALA A 200 -3.50 8.45 13.02
C ALA A 200 -4.30 8.08 14.26
N GLY A 201 -4.41 6.77 14.51
CA GLY A 201 -4.97 6.28 15.76
C GLY A 201 -4.04 6.61 16.93
N THR A 202 -4.60 6.80 18.12
CA THR A 202 -3.88 7.07 19.37
C THR A 202 -3.94 5.87 20.30
N PRO A 203 -3.03 5.76 21.28
CA PRO A 203 -3.08 4.69 22.28
C PRO A 203 -4.38 4.73 23.10
N ASP A 204 -4.95 3.56 23.40
CA ASP A 204 -6.12 3.43 24.26
C ASP A 204 -5.74 3.49 25.76
N ASP A 205 -4.52 3.13 26.13
CA ASP A 205 -4.04 3.26 27.51
C ASP A 205 -3.60 4.70 27.79
N ALA A 206 -4.60 5.53 28.12
CA ALA A 206 -4.39 6.93 28.42
C ALA A 206 -3.47 7.15 29.65
N ALA A 207 -3.46 6.23 30.61
CA ALA A 207 -2.62 6.35 31.81
C ALA A 207 -1.14 6.18 31.46
N ARG A 208 -0.79 5.18 30.62
CA ARG A 208 0.59 5.01 30.12
C ARG A 208 1.00 6.14 29.22
N ALA A 209 0.13 6.58 28.30
CA ALA A 209 0.41 7.73 27.43
C ALA A 209 0.70 9.00 28.26
N ALA A 210 -0.11 9.28 29.27
CA ALA A 210 0.08 10.41 30.20
C ALA A 210 1.38 10.31 31.01
N ALA A 211 1.83 9.10 31.38
CA ALA A 211 3.10 8.92 32.09
C ALA A 211 4.31 9.32 31.23
N TYR A 212 4.26 9.09 29.93
CA TYR A 212 5.29 9.60 29.00
C TYR A 212 5.28 11.12 28.95
N GLU A 213 4.11 11.75 28.83
CA GLU A 213 3.98 13.22 28.80
C GLU A 213 4.33 13.89 30.13
N ALA A 214 4.09 13.25 31.26
CA ALA A 214 4.48 13.74 32.59
C ALA A 214 5.97 13.49 32.93
N GLY A 215 6.66 12.67 32.13
CA GLY A 215 8.01 12.20 32.36
C GLY A 215 9.05 12.86 31.43
N PRO A 216 10.16 12.12 31.14
CA PRO A 216 11.25 12.63 30.30
C PRO A 216 10.83 12.90 28.83
N TYR A 217 9.65 12.47 28.41
CA TYR A 217 9.11 12.61 27.06
C TYR A 217 8.00 13.67 26.97
N ALA A 218 7.93 14.62 27.91
CA ALA A 218 6.99 15.73 27.85
C ALA A 218 7.17 16.52 26.53
N GLY A 219 6.09 16.68 25.75
CA GLY A 219 6.10 17.34 24.45
C GLY A 219 6.83 16.59 23.34
N PHE A 220 7.23 15.33 23.56
CA PHE A 220 8.02 14.58 22.60
C PHE A 220 7.24 14.25 21.32
N GLY A 221 5.92 14.05 21.41
CA GLY A 221 5.06 13.85 20.23
C GLY A 221 5.12 15.02 19.26
N GLU A 222 5.08 16.25 19.76
CA GLU A 222 5.22 17.47 18.95
C GLU A 222 6.65 17.59 18.38
N GLN A 223 7.66 17.26 19.17
CA GLN A 223 9.05 17.26 18.72
C GLN A 223 9.27 16.31 17.53
N VAL A 224 8.68 15.11 17.57
CA VAL A 224 8.75 14.15 16.46
C VAL A 224 8.07 14.71 15.21
N GLN A 225 6.85 15.29 15.35
CA GLN A 225 6.15 15.90 14.23
C GLN A 225 6.91 17.07 13.60
N GLN A 226 7.50 17.92 14.44
CA GLN A 226 8.34 19.04 13.98
C GLN A 226 9.61 18.52 13.26
N ALA A 227 10.25 17.46 13.78
CA ALA A 227 11.40 16.84 13.13
C ALA A 227 11.07 16.33 11.73
N PHE A 228 9.91 15.68 11.57
CA PHE A 228 9.42 15.27 10.24
C PHE A 228 9.16 16.47 9.32
N ALA A 229 8.55 17.54 9.84
CA ALA A 229 8.30 18.74 9.06
C ALA A 229 9.58 19.41 8.55
N HIS A 230 10.69 19.28 9.29
CA HIS A 230 12.01 19.80 8.85
C HIS A 230 12.75 18.84 7.90
N LEU A 231 12.50 17.52 8.01
CA LEU A 231 13.17 16.52 7.20
C LEU A 231 12.61 16.47 5.77
N VAL A 232 11.29 16.64 5.62
CA VAL A 232 10.62 16.56 4.33
C VAL A 232 10.72 17.89 3.60
N PRO A 233 11.28 17.95 2.37
CA PRO A 233 11.36 19.17 1.56
C PRO A 233 9.98 19.81 1.35
N ASP A 234 9.95 21.14 1.27
CA ASP A 234 8.70 21.89 1.08
C ASP A 234 8.00 21.61 -0.24
N ASP A 235 8.77 21.23 -1.26
CA ASP A 235 8.32 20.90 -2.61
C ASP A 235 8.02 19.40 -2.81
N ALA A 236 8.09 18.58 -1.76
CA ALA A 236 7.74 17.17 -1.83
C ALA A 236 6.29 16.99 -2.29
N ASP A 237 6.10 16.34 -3.43
CA ASP A 237 4.79 16.14 -4.04
C ASP A 237 4.32 14.68 -3.90
N VAL A 238 3.23 14.50 -3.17
CA VAL A 238 2.58 13.18 -3.01
C VAL A 238 2.09 12.57 -4.33
N ALA A 239 1.90 13.38 -5.36
CA ALA A 239 1.52 12.90 -6.69
C ALA A 239 2.60 12.03 -7.32
N GLU A 240 3.87 12.17 -6.94
CA GLU A 240 4.97 11.33 -7.44
C GLU A 240 4.75 9.85 -7.11
N VAL A 241 4.16 9.53 -5.97
CA VAL A 241 3.80 8.15 -5.61
C VAL A 241 2.76 7.59 -6.57
N ALA A 242 1.74 8.38 -6.91
CA ALA A 242 0.71 7.98 -7.88
C ALA A 242 1.30 7.82 -9.28
N GLN A 243 2.18 8.72 -9.70
CA GLN A 243 2.87 8.64 -10.99
C GLN A 243 3.79 7.42 -11.08
N ALA A 244 4.50 7.09 -10.01
CA ALA A 244 5.33 5.88 -9.95
C ALA A 244 4.48 4.60 -10.11
N ILE A 245 3.29 4.56 -9.49
CA ILE A 245 2.34 3.46 -9.66
C ILE A 245 1.88 3.36 -11.13
N VAL A 246 1.55 4.48 -11.78
CA VAL A 246 1.20 4.51 -13.21
C VAL A 246 2.35 3.97 -14.07
N GLN A 247 3.57 4.45 -13.84
CA GLN A 247 4.76 4.01 -14.58
C GLN A 247 4.99 2.51 -14.45
N VAL A 248 4.86 1.96 -13.24
CA VAL A 248 4.97 0.52 -12.99
C VAL A 248 3.89 -0.26 -13.74
N VAL A 249 2.65 0.21 -13.67
CA VAL A 249 1.52 -0.43 -14.37
C VAL A 249 1.71 -0.40 -15.88
N ASP A 250 2.19 0.70 -16.45
CA ASP A 250 2.41 0.86 -17.89
C ASP A 250 3.66 0.17 -18.42
N THR A 251 4.61 -0.12 -17.54
CA THR A 251 5.81 -0.87 -17.92
C THR A 251 5.43 -2.26 -18.48
N PRO A 252 6.03 -2.69 -19.61
CA PRO A 252 5.76 -3.99 -20.20
C PRO A 252 6.03 -5.15 -19.23
N PHE A 253 5.31 -6.25 -19.42
CA PHE A 253 5.49 -7.49 -18.66
C PHE A 253 6.96 -7.97 -18.71
N GLY A 254 7.48 -8.41 -17.57
CA GLY A 254 8.88 -8.86 -17.41
C GLY A 254 9.92 -7.73 -17.37
N LYS A 255 9.49 -6.46 -17.45
CA LYS A 255 10.36 -5.27 -17.36
C LYS A 255 10.10 -4.39 -16.15
N ARG A 256 9.09 -4.74 -15.32
CA ARG A 256 8.72 -3.95 -14.16
C ARG A 256 9.79 -4.01 -13.08
N PRO A 257 10.14 -2.87 -12.45
CA PRO A 257 11.04 -2.88 -11.31
C PRO A 257 10.39 -3.61 -10.13
N PHE A 258 11.18 -4.42 -9.44
CA PHE A 258 10.70 -5.12 -8.23
C PHE A 258 10.39 -4.12 -7.10
N ARG A 259 11.20 -3.04 -6.99
CA ARG A 259 11.05 -2.00 -5.95
C ARG A 259 11.27 -0.61 -6.55
N VAL A 260 10.44 0.35 -6.14
CA VAL A 260 10.54 1.75 -6.54
C VAL A 260 10.46 2.63 -5.29
N HIS A 261 11.48 3.44 -5.08
CA HIS A 261 11.56 4.37 -3.96
C HIS A 261 11.08 5.75 -4.37
N ILE A 262 10.20 6.35 -3.57
CA ILE A 262 9.76 7.74 -3.68
C ILE A 262 9.93 8.35 -2.28
N ASP A 263 11.15 8.73 -1.96
CA ASP A 263 11.53 9.19 -0.63
C ASP A 263 12.18 10.58 -0.70
N PRO A 264 11.38 11.64 -0.58
CA PRO A 264 11.90 13.01 -0.59
C PRO A 264 12.77 13.33 0.63
N ALA A 265 12.61 12.59 1.73
CA ALA A 265 13.36 12.80 2.96
C ALA A 265 14.75 12.14 2.95
N GLY A 266 14.98 11.14 2.10
CA GLY A 266 16.26 10.45 2.01
C GLY A 266 16.63 9.69 3.28
N ASP A 267 15.71 8.89 3.83
CA ASP A 267 15.88 8.18 5.11
C ASP A 267 16.78 6.93 5.04
N GLY A 268 17.34 6.63 3.85
CA GLY A 268 18.26 5.52 3.62
C GLY A 268 17.57 4.17 3.36
N ALA A 269 16.27 4.14 3.16
CA ALA A 269 15.54 2.91 2.86
C ALA A 269 16.00 2.24 1.56
N ASP A 270 16.39 3.02 0.56
CA ASP A 270 16.93 2.54 -0.70
C ASP A 270 18.20 1.69 -0.50
N VAL A 271 19.12 2.15 0.36
CA VAL A 271 20.34 1.43 0.73
C VAL A 271 20.00 0.15 1.50
N GLY A 272 19.11 0.25 2.50
CA GLY A 272 18.67 -0.88 3.31
C GLY A 272 18.03 -1.98 2.45
N PHE A 273 17.10 -1.62 1.60
CA PHE A 273 16.43 -2.56 0.71
C PHE A 273 17.36 -3.15 -0.37
N ALA A 274 18.30 -2.36 -0.92
CA ALA A 274 19.27 -2.87 -1.88
C ALA A 274 20.09 -4.04 -1.30
N VAL A 275 20.50 -3.93 -0.02
CA VAL A 275 21.21 -5.01 0.67
C VAL A 275 20.28 -6.20 0.93
N LEU A 276 19.08 -5.97 1.47
CA LEU A 276 18.12 -7.04 1.80
C LEU A 276 17.70 -7.82 0.54
N ASP A 277 17.34 -7.13 -0.53
CA ASP A 277 16.85 -7.76 -1.75
C ASP A 277 17.98 -8.53 -2.45
N ARG A 278 19.24 -8.05 -2.39
CA ARG A 278 20.40 -8.80 -2.85
C ARG A 278 20.60 -10.09 -2.07
N LEU A 279 20.59 -10.04 -0.73
CA LEU A 279 20.75 -11.23 0.11
C LEU A 279 19.65 -12.27 -0.14
N ARG A 280 18.42 -11.81 -0.35
CA ARG A 280 17.27 -12.67 -0.70
C ARG A 280 17.46 -13.35 -2.07
N ALA A 281 17.96 -12.61 -3.07
CA ALA A 281 18.27 -13.16 -4.39
C ALA A 281 19.43 -14.17 -4.31
N GLU A 282 20.51 -13.85 -3.62
CA GLU A 282 21.65 -14.75 -3.40
C GLU A 282 21.21 -16.07 -2.73
N MET A 283 20.25 -16.01 -1.79
CA MET A 283 19.71 -17.22 -1.18
C MET A 283 19.01 -18.12 -2.21
N LEU A 284 18.19 -17.54 -3.10
CA LEU A 284 17.53 -18.31 -4.17
C LEU A 284 18.55 -18.94 -5.13
N HIS A 285 19.60 -18.22 -5.51
CA HIS A 285 20.69 -18.78 -6.30
C HIS A 285 21.37 -19.96 -5.58
N ARG A 286 21.67 -19.82 -4.31
CA ARG A 286 22.34 -20.90 -3.52
C ARG A 286 21.51 -22.16 -3.38
N VAL A 287 20.18 -22.06 -3.41
CA VAL A 287 19.27 -23.23 -3.31
C VAL A 287 18.73 -23.69 -4.66
N GLY A 288 19.18 -23.10 -5.79
CA GLY A 288 18.79 -23.50 -7.14
C GLY A 288 17.34 -23.11 -7.51
N LEU A 289 16.84 -22.00 -6.98
CA LEU A 289 15.50 -21.47 -7.24
C LEU A 289 15.54 -20.11 -7.97
N ASP A 290 16.48 -19.96 -8.89
CA ASP A 290 16.72 -18.71 -9.66
C ASP A 290 15.51 -18.29 -10.49
N ASP A 291 14.76 -19.26 -10.98
CA ASP A 291 13.55 -19.04 -11.77
C ASP A 291 12.44 -18.26 -11.03
N LEU A 292 12.55 -18.17 -9.70
CA LEU A 292 11.61 -17.40 -8.89
C LEU A 292 11.98 -15.91 -8.79
N LEU A 293 13.13 -15.50 -9.35
CA LEU A 293 13.56 -14.09 -9.35
C LEU A 293 12.83 -13.23 -10.39
N ALA A 294 12.24 -13.86 -11.39
CA ALA A 294 11.48 -13.18 -12.44
C ALA A 294 10.18 -13.94 -12.76
N PRO A 295 9.12 -13.25 -13.20
CA PRO A 295 7.89 -13.92 -13.60
C PRO A 295 8.12 -14.79 -14.84
N ARG A 296 7.49 -15.96 -14.87
CA ARG A 296 7.52 -16.81 -16.06
C ARG A 296 6.78 -16.14 -17.21
N VAL A 297 7.44 -15.95 -18.32
CA VAL A 297 6.79 -15.56 -19.57
C VAL A 297 6.09 -16.79 -20.14
N VAL A 298 4.78 -16.73 -20.28
CA VAL A 298 4.00 -17.74 -21.02
C VAL A 298 3.99 -17.29 -22.47
N GLU A 299 4.64 -18.05 -23.33
CA GLU A 299 4.65 -17.83 -24.78
C GLU A 299 3.30 -18.16 -25.41
#